data_9384f6e0886dc3cd44f71de28389d733
#
_entry.id   9384f6e0886dc3cd44f71de28389d733
#
_cell.length_a   1.000
_cell.length_b   1.000
_cell.length_c   1.000
_cell.angle_alpha   90.00
_cell.angle_beta   90.00
_cell.angle_gamma   90.00
#
_symmetry.space_group_name_H-M   'P 1'
#
loop_
_entity.id
_entity.type
_entity.pdbx_description
1 polymer ?
#
loop_
_entity_poly.entity_id
_entity_poly.type
_entity_poly.pdbx_seq_one_letter_code
_entity_poly.pdbx_strand_id
1 'polypeptide(L)'
;MGTGMERREFLKLMGIGGVVFVSGLGPLAHAAGEKGTKDDFFFVQLSDTHIGFSDPKVNPDFAGTLKKAVAQVNSLSIQPDFIMFTGDLSHTTDDSKERRKRLQGFRDIVADLKVKTVRFMPGEHDAALDNGEAFQEFFGATHYTFAHKGVNFIVIDNVSDPTGSIGDVQLQWLAGELQKLDKDARIVVFTHRPLFDLAPTWDWATRDGAKAIELLMPYKNVVVFYGHIHQVHNQMTGHIPHHAAHGLMYPLPAPLSQPKKAPVPWDPAAPYKNLGFRGIDAKVLKADYVITEFPVKKG
;
A
#
# COMPACT_ATOMS: atom_id res chain seq x y z
N MET A 1 -34.44 10.54 -14.55
CA MET A 1 -33.49 11.44 -13.87
C MET A 1 -32.92 10.65 -12.70
N GLY A 2 -31.82 9.97 -12.91
CA GLY A 2 -31.14 9.19 -11.85
C GLY A 2 -30.21 10.14 -11.08
N THR A 3 -30.53 10.38 -9.81
CA THR A 3 -29.63 11.03 -8.87
C THR A 3 -28.51 10.04 -8.57
N GLY A 4 -27.41 10.12 -9.32
CA GLY A 4 -26.21 9.37 -9.01
C GLY A 4 -25.71 9.77 -7.62
N MET A 5 -25.64 8.82 -6.72
CA MET A 5 -25.03 9.01 -5.40
C MET A 5 -23.57 9.48 -5.62
N GLU A 6 -23.19 10.57 -4.98
CA GLU A 6 -21.84 11.12 -5.10
C GLU A 6 -20.80 10.06 -4.65
N ARG A 7 -19.66 9.97 -5.37
CA ARG A 7 -18.54 9.01 -5.13
C ARG A 7 -18.16 8.92 -3.64
N ARG A 8 -18.22 10.04 -2.95
CA ARG A 8 -17.86 10.19 -1.54
C ARG A 8 -18.93 9.66 -0.57
N GLU A 9 -20.20 9.87 -0.87
CA GLU A 9 -21.30 9.34 -0.05
C GLU A 9 -21.35 7.83 -0.13
N PHE A 10 -21.05 7.28 -1.31
CA PHE A 10 -20.95 5.85 -1.50
C PHE A 10 -19.78 5.23 -0.69
N LEU A 11 -18.59 5.84 -0.72
CA LEU A 11 -17.44 5.37 0.06
C LEU A 11 -17.70 5.43 1.57
N LYS A 12 -18.45 6.41 2.06
CA LYS A 12 -18.89 6.50 3.45
C LYS A 12 -19.92 5.42 3.82
N LEU A 13 -20.85 5.12 2.92
CA LEU A 13 -21.89 4.11 3.15
C LEU A 13 -21.35 2.67 3.12
N MET A 14 -20.33 2.40 2.30
CA MET A 14 -19.67 1.08 2.25
C MET A 14 -18.71 0.85 3.41
N GLY A 15 -18.24 1.92 4.05
CA GLY A 15 -17.31 1.91 5.18
C GLY A 15 -18.01 1.88 6.54
N ILE A 16 -19.04 1.04 6.76
CA ILE A 16 -19.58 0.82 8.12
C ILE A 16 -18.46 0.23 8.99
N GLY A 17 -17.74 1.10 9.70
CA GLY A 17 -16.59 0.76 10.53
C GLY A 17 -15.24 1.32 10.04
N GLY A 18 -15.19 2.02 8.89
CA GLY A 18 -13.96 2.60 8.36
C GLY A 18 -13.58 3.91 9.01
N VAL A 19 -12.29 4.10 9.32
CA VAL A 19 -11.73 5.38 9.76
C VAL A 19 -11.40 6.20 8.51
N VAL A 20 -11.89 7.43 8.43
CA VAL A 20 -11.56 8.37 7.35
C VAL A 20 -10.42 9.27 7.81
N PHE A 21 -9.28 9.19 7.13
CA PHE A 21 -8.17 10.12 7.32
C PHE A 21 -8.14 11.14 6.19
N VAL A 22 -7.85 12.38 6.52
CA VAL A 22 -7.59 13.45 5.54
C VAL A 22 -6.13 13.85 5.70
N SER A 23 -5.33 13.61 4.68
CA SER A 23 -3.94 14.06 4.63
C SER A 23 -3.89 15.43 3.95
N GLY A 24 -3.71 16.48 4.75
CA GLY A 24 -3.54 17.85 4.29
C GLY A 24 -3.42 18.79 5.49
N LEU A 25 -2.56 19.80 5.40
CA LEU A 25 -2.36 20.83 6.43
C LEU A 25 -3.46 21.89 6.36
N GLY A 26 -4.70 21.49 6.71
CA GLY A 26 -5.81 22.45 6.83
C GLY A 26 -6.74 22.09 7.99
N PRO A 27 -7.37 23.07 8.67
CA PRO A 27 -8.32 22.78 9.73
C PRO A 27 -9.45 21.91 9.17
N LEU A 28 -9.95 20.98 9.99
CA LEU A 28 -11.12 20.11 9.72
C LEU A 28 -12.37 20.93 9.40
N ALA A 29 -12.40 21.60 8.27
CA ALA A 29 -13.52 22.36 7.78
C ALA A 29 -14.31 21.51 6.78
N HIS A 30 -15.42 20.97 7.28
CA HIS A 30 -16.63 20.58 6.54
C HIS A 30 -16.45 20.24 5.05
N ALA A 31 -16.03 19.03 4.77
CA ALA A 31 -16.07 18.51 3.41
C ALA A 31 -17.46 17.91 3.08
N ALA A 32 -18.52 18.65 3.34
CA ALA A 32 -19.87 18.35 2.86
C ALA A 32 -20.12 19.18 1.58
N GLY A 33 -20.31 18.52 0.45
CA GLY A 33 -20.99 19.12 -0.69
C GLY A 33 -20.15 19.68 -1.84
N GLU A 34 -18.83 19.45 -1.91
CA GLU A 34 -18.08 19.90 -3.09
C GLU A 34 -18.13 18.84 -4.22
N LYS A 35 -18.57 19.26 -5.40
CA LYS A 35 -18.50 18.44 -6.63
C LYS A 35 -17.03 18.16 -6.95
N GLY A 36 -16.69 16.88 -7.14
CA GLY A 36 -15.37 16.48 -7.60
C GLY A 36 -15.03 17.13 -8.94
N THR A 37 -13.75 17.40 -9.18
CA THR A 37 -13.28 17.91 -10.46
C THR A 37 -13.03 16.79 -11.45
N LYS A 38 -12.91 17.14 -12.73
CA LYS A 38 -12.61 16.21 -13.82
C LYS A 38 -11.27 15.46 -13.61
N ASP A 39 -10.37 16.03 -12.79
CA ASP A 39 -9.05 15.54 -12.50
C ASP A 39 -8.98 14.69 -11.23
N ASP A 40 -10.04 14.69 -10.40
CA ASP A 40 -10.11 13.83 -9.22
C ASP A 40 -10.12 12.35 -9.65
N PHE A 41 -9.43 11.51 -8.91
CA PHE A 41 -9.35 10.09 -9.20
C PHE A 41 -9.36 9.25 -7.91
N PHE A 42 -9.59 7.98 -8.09
CA PHE A 42 -9.68 7.01 -7.02
C PHE A 42 -8.78 5.82 -7.34
N PHE A 43 -7.94 5.42 -6.40
CA PHE A 43 -7.16 4.19 -6.51
C PHE A 43 -7.29 3.33 -5.25
N VAL A 44 -6.95 2.07 -5.38
CA VAL A 44 -6.99 1.10 -4.28
C VAL A 44 -5.57 0.64 -3.97
N GLN A 45 -5.23 0.59 -2.68
CA GLN A 45 -4.00 -0.03 -2.16
C GLN A 45 -4.36 -1.35 -1.48
N LEU A 46 -3.68 -2.44 -1.90
CA LEU A 46 -3.65 -3.74 -1.23
C LEU A 46 -2.20 -4.04 -0.84
N SER A 47 -2.00 -4.81 0.24
CA SER A 47 -0.66 -5.09 0.75
C SER A 47 -0.59 -6.44 1.46
N ASP A 48 0.60 -7.03 1.52
CA ASP A 48 0.93 -8.12 2.43
C ASP A 48 0.01 -9.34 2.26
N THR A 49 -0.09 -9.82 1.04
CA THR A 49 -0.96 -10.95 0.67
C THR A 49 -0.34 -12.30 1.01
N HIS A 50 0.97 -12.39 1.09
CA HIS A 50 1.77 -13.55 1.49
C HIS A 50 1.28 -14.89 0.91
N ILE A 51 1.02 -14.98 -0.38
CA ILE A 51 0.62 -16.24 -1.03
C ILE A 51 1.69 -17.31 -0.79
N GLY A 52 1.26 -18.46 -0.26
CA GLY A 52 2.14 -19.54 0.19
C GLY A 52 2.38 -19.59 1.70
N PHE A 53 1.86 -18.61 2.47
CA PHE A 53 1.75 -18.74 3.92
C PHE A 53 0.80 -19.89 4.28
N SER A 54 1.09 -20.65 5.34
CA SER A 54 0.39 -21.92 5.61
C SER A 54 0.21 -22.26 7.09
N ASP A 55 0.20 -21.27 8.01
CA ASP A 55 -0.13 -21.52 9.42
C ASP A 55 -1.62 -21.29 9.69
N PRO A 56 -2.43 -22.39 9.86
CA PRO A 56 -3.87 -22.26 10.09
C PRO A 56 -4.23 -21.65 11.45
N LYS A 57 -3.29 -21.58 12.41
CA LYS A 57 -3.51 -20.90 13.69
C LYS A 57 -3.49 -19.38 13.55
N VAL A 58 -2.87 -18.89 12.47
CA VAL A 58 -2.75 -17.48 12.15
C VAL A 58 -3.81 -17.04 11.14
N ASN A 59 -3.99 -17.82 10.06
CA ASN A 59 -5.07 -17.62 9.10
C ASN A 59 -5.40 -18.94 8.40
N PRO A 60 -6.53 -19.58 8.67
CA PRO A 60 -6.93 -20.82 8.01
C PRO A 60 -7.42 -20.61 6.57
N ASP A 61 -7.69 -19.36 6.16
CA ASP A 61 -8.24 -19.02 4.83
C ASP A 61 -7.14 -18.51 3.87
N PHE A 62 -5.90 -18.87 4.05
CA PHE A 62 -4.73 -18.53 3.21
C PHE A 62 -5.04 -17.62 1.99
N ALA A 63 -5.04 -18.23 0.77
CA ALA A 63 -5.34 -17.50 -0.47
C ALA A 63 -6.80 -16.98 -0.55
N GLY A 64 -7.71 -17.50 0.25
CA GLY A 64 -9.12 -17.09 0.26
C GLY A 64 -9.30 -15.63 0.72
N THR A 65 -8.43 -15.13 1.60
CA THR A 65 -8.47 -13.72 2.03
C THR A 65 -8.21 -12.77 0.85
N LEU A 66 -7.18 -13.04 0.02
CA LEU A 66 -6.92 -12.25 -1.20
C LEU A 66 -8.09 -12.37 -2.20
N LYS A 67 -8.64 -13.58 -2.42
CA LYS A 67 -9.80 -13.78 -3.30
C LYS A 67 -11.00 -12.95 -2.86
N LYS A 68 -11.27 -12.88 -1.53
CA LYS A 68 -12.33 -12.04 -0.97
C LYS A 68 -12.06 -10.56 -1.21
N ALA A 69 -10.82 -10.09 -1.01
CA ALA A 69 -10.46 -8.70 -1.28
C ALA A 69 -10.65 -8.35 -2.77
N VAL A 70 -10.21 -9.22 -3.69
CA VAL A 70 -10.44 -9.07 -5.14
C VAL A 70 -11.93 -8.98 -5.47
N ALA A 71 -12.75 -9.87 -4.91
CA ALA A 71 -14.20 -9.85 -5.11
C ALA A 71 -14.83 -8.56 -4.57
N GLN A 72 -14.38 -8.08 -3.40
CA GLN A 72 -14.84 -6.81 -2.81
C GLN A 72 -14.46 -5.61 -3.69
N VAL A 73 -13.21 -5.52 -4.16
CA VAL A 73 -12.78 -4.48 -5.11
C VAL A 73 -13.64 -4.51 -6.36
N ASN A 74 -13.89 -5.69 -6.92
CA ASN A 74 -14.73 -5.86 -8.11
C ASN A 74 -16.20 -5.48 -7.88
N SER A 75 -16.67 -5.49 -6.64
CA SER A 75 -18.04 -5.12 -6.25
C SER A 75 -18.21 -3.64 -5.95
N LEU A 76 -17.13 -2.86 -5.92
CA LEU A 76 -17.22 -1.41 -5.74
C LEU A 76 -18.06 -0.80 -6.87
N SER A 77 -19.04 0.03 -6.52
CA SER A 77 -19.91 0.67 -7.52
C SER A 77 -19.17 1.65 -8.41
N ILE A 78 -18.08 2.23 -7.88
CA ILE A 78 -17.14 3.04 -8.63
C ILE A 78 -15.82 2.27 -8.65
N GLN A 79 -15.40 1.87 -9.84
CA GLN A 79 -14.15 1.16 -10.00
C GLN A 79 -12.97 2.12 -9.86
N PRO A 80 -11.86 1.69 -9.23
CA PRO A 80 -10.66 2.52 -9.14
C PRO A 80 -10.03 2.75 -10.53
N ASP A 81 -9.39 3.90 -10.69
CA ASP A 81 -8.63 4.22 -11.90
C ASP A 81 -7.44 3.24 -12.05
N PHE A 82 -6.84 2.85 -10.93
CA PHE A 82 -5.81 1.80 -10.88
C PHE A 82 -5.77 1.15 -9.49
N ILE A 83 -5.05 0.04 -9.40
CA ILE A 83 -4.78 -0.68 -8.15
C ILE A 83 -3.27 -0.73 -7.95
N MET A 84 -2.81 -0.51 -6.69
CA MET A 84 -1.42 -0.65 -6.28
C MET A 84 -1.28 -1.73 -5.20
N PHE A 85 -0.45 -2.72 -5.46
CA PHE A 85 -0.01 -3.69 -4.46
C PHE A 85 1.34 -3.24 -3.88
N THR A 86 1.39 -3.00 -2.57
CA THR A 86 2.55 -2.44 -1.88
C THR A 86 3.45 -3.49 -1.21
N GLY A 87 3.67 -4.62 -1.92
CA GLY A 87 4.65 -5.63 -1.56
C GLY A 87 4.12 -6.80 -0.74
N ASP A 88 5.01 -7.75 -0.48
CA ASP A 88 4.74 -9.04 0.16
C ASP A 88 3.58 -9.78 -0.51
N LEU A 89 3.70 -9.89 -1.85
CA LEU A 89 2.74 -10.58 -2.69
C LEU A 89 2.76 -12.09 -2.40
N SER A 90 3.96 -12.64 -2.20
CA SER A 90 4.21 -14.03 -1.83
C SER A 90 4.91 -14.14 -0.48
N HIS A 91 4.82 -15.28 0.16
CA HIS A 91 5.54 -15.57 1.39
C HIS A 91 6.92 -16.17 1.09
N THR A 92 7.92 -15.81 1.91
CA THR A 92 9.32 -16.24 1.73
C THR A 92 9.47 -17.76 1.60
N THR A 93 10.34 -18.19 0.71
CA THR A 93 10.84 -19.56 0.58
C THR A 93 12.22 -19.56 -0.05
N ASP A 94 13.12 -20.42 0.46
CA ASP A 94 14.45 -20.61 -0.10
C ASP A 94 14.43 -21.37 -1.44
N ASP A 95 13.37 -22.13 -1.70
CA ASP A 95 13.17 -22.83 -2.97
C ASP A 95 12.76 -21.85 -4.08
N SER A 96 13.67 -21.64 -5.02
CA SER A 96 13.46 -20.70 -6.14
C SER A 96 12.30 -21.09 -7.08
N LYS A 97 11.99 -22.39 -7.20
CA LYS A 97 10.85 -22.88 -8.00
C LYS A 97 9.54 -22.63 -7.27
N GLU A 98 9.51 -22.93 -5.97
CA GLU A 98 8.33 -22.65 -5.14
C GLU A 98 8.07 -21.13 -5.06
N ARG A 99 9.10 -20.28 -4.98
CA ARG A 99 8.95 -18.82 -5.02
C ARG A 99 8.22 -18.37 -6.28
N ARG A 100 8.66 -18.83 -7.46
CA ARG A 100 7.98 -18.51 -8.74
C ARG A 100 6.56 -19.05 -8.80
N LYS A 101 6.32 -20.25 -8.26
CA LYS A 101 4.98 -20.82 -8.16
C LYS A 101 4.05 -19.96 -7.27
N ARG A 102 4.55 -19.41 -6.16
CA ARG A 102 3.78 -18.52 -5.28
C ARG A 102 3.45 -17.20 -5.98
N LEU A 103 4.42 -16.60 -6.68
CA LEU A 103 4.19 -15.39 -7.49
C LEU A 103 3.18 -15.66 -8.63
N GLN A 104 3.25 -16.83 -9.28
CA GLN A 104 2.24 -17.22 -10.27
C GLN A 104 0.86 -17.39 -9.63
N GLY A 105 0.76 -18.05 -8.47
CA GLY A 105 -0.49 -18.21 -7.75
C GLY A 105 -1.11 -16.87 -7.32
N PHE A 106 -0.29 -15.89 -6.95
CA PHE A 106 -0.74 -14.53 -6.73
C PHE A 106 -1.31 -13.91 -8.04
N ARG A 107 -0.56 -14.00 -9.15
CA ARG A 107 -1.02 -13.48 -10.46
C ARG A 107 -2.34 -14.09 -10.89
N ASP A 108 -2.50 -15.39 -10.69
CA ASP A 108 -3.73 -16.10 -11.07
C ASP A 108 -4.95 -15.56 -10.32
N ILE A 109 -4.80 -15.21 -9.02
CA ILE A 109 -5.89 -14.64 -8.22
C ILE A 109 -6.18 -13.19 -8.66
N VAL A 110 -5.15 -12.37 -8.87
CA VAL A 110 -5.36 -10.96 -9.21
C VAL A 110 -5.80 -10.77 -10.66
N ALA A 111 -5.66 -11.78 -11.51
CA ALA A 111 -6.18 -11.77 -12.89
C ALA A 111 -7.71 -11.61 -12.93
N ASP A 112 -8.41 -11.98 -11.84
CA ASP A 112 -9.86 -11.80 -11.70
C ASP A 112 -10.28 -10.33 -11.46
N LEU A 113 -9.33 -9.41 -11.23
CA LEU A 113 -9.64 -7.99 -11.10
C LEU A 113 -10.24 -7.43 -12.39
N LYS A 114 -11.35 -6.71 -12.27
CA LYS A 114 -12.00 -6.00 -13.38
C LYS A 114 -11.17 -4.83 -13.87
N VAL A 115 -10.53 -4.12 -12.95
CA VAL A 115 -9.60 -3.03 -13.24
C VAL A 115 -8.33 -3.58 -13.86
N LYS A 116 -7.98 -3.10 -15.04
CA LYS A 116 -6.83 -3.63 -15.80
C LYS A 116 -5.52 -2.92 -15.52
N THR A 117 -5.56 -1.72 -14.99
CA THR A 117 -4.36 -1.01 -14.54
C THR A 117 -4.03 -1.44 -13.11
N VAL A 118 -3.19 -2.47 -13.00
CA VAL A 118 -2.68 -2.97 -11.72
C VAL A 118 -1.17 -2.78 -11.70
N ARG A 119 -0.66 -2.24 -10.60
CA ARG A 119 0.75 -1.94 -10.39
C ARG A 119 1.24 -2.69 -9.17
N PHE A 120 2.51 -3.06 -9.20
CA PHE A 120 3.12 -3.91 -8.19
C PHE A 120 4.45 -3.32 -7.75
N MET A 121 4.81 -3.54 -6.50
CA MET A 121 6.15 -3.40 -5.99
C MET A 121 6.48 -4.61 -5.11
N PRO A 122 7.76 -4.94 -4.92
CA PRO A 122 8.14 -6.05 -4.06
C PRO A 122 8.01 -5.70 -2.56
N GLY A 123 7.78 -6.72 -1.73
CA GLY A 123 8.14 -6.74 -0.33
C GLY A 123 9.38 -7.61 -0.10
N GLU A 124 9.89 -7.64 1.14
CA GLU A 124 11.10 -8.44 1.44
C GLU A 124 10.87 -9.94 1.24
N HIS A 125 9.63 -10.41 1.40
CA HIS A 125 9.29 -11.80 1.16
C HIS A 125 9.34 -12.17 -0.33
N ASP A 126 9.20 -11.18 -1.22
CA ASP A 126 9.26 -11.38 -2.67
C ASP A 126 10.68 -11.26 -3.23
N ALA A 127 11.54 -10.42 -2.62
CA ALA A 127 12.72 -9.92 -3.30
C ALA A 127 14.05 -10.05 -2.53
N ALA A 128 14.04 -10.14 -1.18
CA ALA A 128 15.27 -10.06 -0.40
C ALA A 128 16.25 -11.25 -0.60
N LEU A 129 15.76 -12.41 -1.06
CA LEU A 129 16.58 -13.61 -1.22
C LEU A 129 17.31 -13.69 -2.58
N ASP A 130 16.88 -12.94 -3.58
CA ASP A 130 17.45 -12.97 -4.94
C ASP A 130 17.55 -11.59 -5.57
N ASN A 131 17.61 -10.53 -4.74
CA ASN A 131 17.66 -9.14 -5.19
C ASN A 131 16.52 -8.79 -6.17
N GLY A 132 15.34 -9.41 -5.98
CA GLY A 132 14.15 -9.17 -6.78
C GLY A 132 14.15 -9.84 -8.16
N GLU A 133 15.04 -10.79 -8.44
CA GLU A 133 15.11 -11.48 -9.74
C GLU A 133 13.76 -12.14 -10.10
N ALA A 134 13.23 -12.99 -9.22
CA ALA A 134 11.94 -13.64 -9.44
C ALA A 134 10.80 -12.63 -9.56
N PHE A 135 10.78 -11.59 -8.71
CA PHE A 135 9.77 -10.54 -8.82
C PHE A 135 9.80 -9.87 -10.19
N GLN A 136 11.00 -9.51 -10.70
CA GLN A 136 11.15 -8.83 -11.99
C GLN A 136 10.68 -9.70 -13.17
N GLU A 137 10.87 -11.01 -13.12
CA GLU A 137 10.34 -11.93 -14.14
C GLU A 137 8.82 -11.85 -14.27
N PHE A 138 8.10 -11.63 -13.18
CA PHE A 138 6.63 -11.64 -13.14
C PHE A 138 6.01 -10.25 -13.30
N PHE A 139 6.63 -9.20 -12.74
CA PHE A 139 6.02 -7.88 -12.56
C PHE A 139 6.85 -6.73 -13.14
N GLY A 140 8.07 -6.97 -13.61
CA GLY A 140 8.94 -5.96 -14.16
C GLY A 140 9.74 -5.21 -13.09
N ALA A 141 10.06 -3.95 -13.34
CA ALA A 141 10.96 -3.16 -12.50
C ALA A 141 10.48 -3.09 -11.03
N THR A 142 11.44 -3.17 -10.09
CA THR A 142 11.18 -3.06 -8.65
C THR A 142 10.98 -1.63 -8.17
N HIS A 143 11.54 -0.65 -8.90
CA HIS A 143 11.35 0.78 -8.69
C HIS A 143 11.08 1.48 -10.02
N TYR A 144 10.18 2.44 -10.03
CA TYR A 144 9.74 3.13 -11.25
C TYR A 144 8.91 4.37 -10.91
N THR A 145 8.65 5.19 -11.95
CA THR A 145 7.71 6.31 -11.87
C THR A 145 6.56 6.14 -12.85
N PHE A 146 5.45 6.76 -12.54
CA PHE A 146 4.33 6.95 -13.47
C PHE A 146 3.56 8.21 -13.09
N ALA A 147 2.75 8.71 -14.01
CA ALA A 147 1.87 9.84 -13.76
C ALA A 147 0.42 9.46 -14.01
N HIS A 148 -0.49 10.04 -13.24
CA HIS A 148 -1.93 9.91 -13.46
C HIS A 148 -2.64 11.20 -13.05
N LYS A 149 -3.38 11.81 -13.97
CA LYS A 149 -4.19 13.03 -13.77
C LYS A 149 -3.44 14.13 -12.99
N GLY A 150 -2.23 14.45 -13.42
CA GLY A 150 -1.42 15.53 -12.84
C GLY A 150 -0.76 15.22 -11.48
N VAL A 151 -0.80 13.97 -11.03
CA VAL A 151 -0.07 13.48 -9.87
C VAL A 151 1.08 12.58 -10.34
N ASN A 152 2.26 12.78 -9.77
CA ASN A 152 3.45 11.98 -10.01
C ASN A 152 3.56 10.90 -8.95
N PHE A 153 3.72 9.67 -9.38
CA PHE A 153 3.86 8.50 -8.51
C PHE A 153 5.29 7.98 -8.62
N ILE A 154 5.91 7.74 -7.49
CA ILE A 154 7.27 7.20 -7.37
C ILE A 154 7.19 5.93 -6.53
N VAL A 155 7.61 4.82 -7.10
CA VAL A 155 7.72 3.53 -6.41
C VAL A 155 9.18 3.31 -6.06
N ILE A 156 9.48 3.15 -4.77
CA ILE A 156 10.85 2.97 -4.25
C ILE A 156 10.97 1.53 -3.74
N ASP A 157 11.96 0.81 -4.25
CA ASP A 157 12.34 -0.50 -3.74
C ASP A 157 13.25 -0.32 -2.51
N ASN A 158 12.78 -0.69 -1.36
CA ASN A 158 13.52 -0.66 -0.10
C ASN A 158 13.64 -2.04 0.56
N VAL A 159 13.57 -3.11 -0.25
CA VAL A 159 13.51 -4.50 0.23
C VAL A 159 14.37 -5.48 -0.55
N SER A 160 14.68 -5.24 -1.83
CA SER A 160 15.48 -6.17 -2.64
C SER A 160 16.92 -6.27 -2.13
N ASP A 161 17.47 -5.19 -1.57
CA ASP A 161 18.70 -5.27 -0.78
C ASP A 161 18.39 -5.96 0.55
N PRO A 162 19.03 -7.12 0.87
CA PRO A 162 18.73 -7.87 2.09
C PRO A 162 19.07 -7.11 3.38
N THR A 163 19.79 -6.00 3.30
CA THR A 163 20.05 -5.12 4.46
C THR A 163 18.87 -4.20 4.78
N GLY A 164 17.84 -4.17 3.93
CA GLY A 164 16.69 -3.27 4.06
C GLY A 164 17.01 -1.82 3.73
N SER A 165 17.92 -1.62 2.76
CA SER A 165 18.33 -0.29 2.27
C SER A 165 17.75 -0.03 0.88
N ILE A 166 17.59 1.25 0.55
CA ILE A 166 17.31 1.74 -0.81
C ILE A 166 18.60 1.67 -1.65
N GLY A 167 19.72 2.02 -1.05
CA GLY A 167 21.04 2.05 -1.66
C GLY A 167 21.31 3.32 -2.47
N ASP A 168 22.60 3.68 -2.56
CA ASP A 168 23.01 4.96 -3.15
C ASP A 168 22.63 5.08 -4.64
N VAL A 169 22.64 3.99 -5.41
CA VAL A 169 22.26 4.00 -6.84
C VAL A 169 20.79 4.42 -7.00
N GLN A 170 19.89 3.82 -6.23
CA GLN A 170 18.47 4.17 -6.31
C GLN A 170 18.16 5.54 -5.68
N LEU A 171 18.91 5.96 -4.64
CA LEU A 171 18.80 7.31 -4.10
C LEU A 171 19.23 8.38 -5.13
N GLN A 172 20.28 8.12 -5.92
CA GLN A 172 20.66 8.99 -7.03
C GLN A 172 19.60 9.04 -8.13
N TRP A 173 19.01 7.88 -8.47
CA TRP A 173 17.87 7.81 -9.40
C TRP A 173 16.68 8.62 -8.86
N LEU A 174 16.32 8.46 -7.58
CA LEU A 174 15.24 9.24 -6.94
C LEU A 174 15.51 10.74 -7.03
N ALA A 175 16.73 11.17 -6.71
CA ALA A 175 17.11 12.58 -6.84
C ALA A 175 16.96 13.10 -8.29
N GLY A 176 17.35 12.28 -9.27
CA GLY A 176 17.19 12.62 -10.69
C GLY A 176 15.72 12.69 -11.15
N GLU A 177 14.85 11.80 -10.66
CA GLU A 177 13.41 11.86 -10.94
C GLU A 177 12.77 13.10 -10.29
N LEU A 178 13.10 13.40 -9.06
CA LEU A 178 12.60 14.56 -8.34
C LEU A 178 13.05 15.89 -8.97
N GLN A 179 14.27 15.98 -9.52
CA GLN A 179 14.76 17.18 -10.22
C GLN A 179 13.95 17.56 -11.47
N LYS A 180 13.21 16.61 -12.05
CA LYS A 180 12.33 16.85 -13.21
C LYS A 180 11.00 17.51 -12.80
N LEU A 181 10.72 17.62 -11.51
CA LEU A 181 9.43 18.07 -10.97
C LEU A 181 9.56 19.44 -10.32
N ASP A 182 8.51 20.24 -10.44
CA ASP A 182 8.39 21.50 -9.69
C ASP A 182 8.25 21.21 -8.18
N LYS A 183 8.69 22.16 -7.34
CA LYS A 183 8.59 22.01 -5.88
C LYS A 183 7.16 22.00 -5.36
N ASP A 184 6.21 22.47 -6.16
CA ASP A 184 4.77 22.41 -5.90
C ASP A 184 4.07 21.20 -6.57
N ALA A 185 4.82 20.34 -7.27
CA ALA A 185 4.29 19.14 -7.87
C ALA A 185 3.67 18.21 -6.81
N ARG A 186 2.59 17.53 -7.19
CA ARG A 186 1.98 16.51 -6.34
C ARG A 186 2.71 15.20 -6.53
N ILE A 187 3.16 14.63 -5.43
CA ILE A 187 3.99 13.43 -5.42
C ILE A 187 3.39 12.43 -4.44
N VAL A 188 3.08 11.25 -4.95
CA VAL A 188 2.74 10.08 -4.16
C VAL A 188 3.91 9.11 -4.23
N VAL A 189 4.44 8.72 -3.08
CA VAL A 189 5.51 7.75 -2.96
C VAL A 189 4.93 6.44 -2.42
N PHE A 190 5.31 5.32 -3.03
CA PHE A 190 5.05 3.99 -2.51
C PHE A 190 6.36 3.35 -2.06
N THR A 191 6.37 2.80 -0.85
CA THR A 191 7.42 1.96 -0.30
C THR A 191 6.81 0.72 0.30
N HIS A 192 7.59 -0.35 0.51
CA HIS A 192 7.07 -1.47 1.28
C HIS A 192 7.28 -1.24 2.77
N ARG A 193 8.53 -1.01 3.21
CA ARG A 193 8.86 -0.68 4.60
C ARG A 193 8.69 0.82 4.88
N PRO A 194 8.43 1.23 6.14
CA PRO A 194 8.46 2.64 6.51
C PRO A 194 9.83 3.26 6.21
N LEU A 195 9.86 4.48 5.72
CA LEU A 195 11.12 5.23 5.49
C LEU A 195 11.76 5.74 6.78
N PHE A 196 11.05 5.68 7.90
CA PHE A 196 11.48 6.14 9.22
C PHE A 196 11.61 4.97 10.20
N ASP A 197 12.30 5.19 11.31
CA ASP A 197 12.49 4.21 12.37
C ASP A 197 11.23 4.09 13.23
N LEU A 198 10.31 3.18 12.87
CA LEU A 198 9.12 2.89 13.67
C LEU A 198 9.44 1.88 14.79
N ALA A 199 10.05 0.78 14.43
CA ALA A 199 10.49 -0.28 15.33
C ALA A 199 11.65 -1.06 14.69
N PRO A 200 12.89 -0.52 14.69
CA PRO A 200 14.02 -1.12 13.97
C PRO A 200 14.34 -2.54 14.44
N THR A 201 14.14 -2.85 15.73
CA THR A 201 14.32 -4.20 16.29
C THR A 201 13.33 -5.23 15.77
N TRP A 202 12.23 -4.77 15.16
CA TRP A 202 11.24 -5.58 14.47
C TRP A 202 11.38 -5.51 12.95
N ASP A 203 12.47 -4.92 12.46
CA ASP A 203 12.67 -4.70 11.02
C ASP A 203 11.64 -3.71 10.40
N TRP A 204 11.05 -2.85 11.23
CA TRP A 204 10.10 -1.82 10.82
C TRP A 204 10.80 -0.47 10.64
N ALA A 205 11.68 -0.45 9.67
CA ALA A 205 12.48 0.70 9.27
C ALA A 205 13.09 0.46 7.89
N THR A 206 13.52 1.52 7.23
CA THR A 206 14.42 1.48 6.08
C THR A 206 15.75 2.06 6.53
N ARG A 207 16.85 1.30 6.40
CA ARG A 207 18.15 1.66 6.97
C ARG A 207 18.66 3.06 6.55
N ASP A 208 18.48 3.42 5.30
CA ASP A 208 18.84 4.70 4.72
C ASP A 208 17.63 5.55 4.31
N GLY A 209 16.46 5.24 4.86
CA GLY A 209 15.21 5.92 4.55
C GLY A 209 15.21 7.41 4.87
N ALA A 210 16.00 7.85 5.86
CA ALA A 210 16.20 9.27 6.16
C ALA A 210 16.74 10.04 4.95
N LYS A 211 17.66 9.45 4.15
CA LYS A 211 18.16 10.07 2.92
C LYS A 211 17.05 10.28 1.89
N ALA A 212 16.13 9.32 1.74
CA ALA A 212 14.99 9.48 0.85
C ALA A 212 14.03 10.57 1.35
N ILE A 213 13.76 10.64 2.66
CA ILE A 213 12.97 11.71 3.27
C ILE A 213 13.62 13.07 3.01
N GLU A 214 14.94 13.21 3.19
CA GLU A 214 15.69 14.45 2.89
C GLU A 214 15.54 14.88 1.43
N LEU A 215 15.59 13.96 0.47
CA LEU A 215 15.34 14.24 -0.94
C LEU A 215 13.92 14.72 -1.22
N LEU A 216 12.92 14.20 -0.51
CA LEU A 216 11.51 14.55 -0.65
C LEU A 216 11.15 15.86 0.05
N MET A 217 11.86 16.23 1.12
CA MET A 217 11.56 17.38 1.98
C MET A 217 11.43 18.73 1.25
N PRO A 218 12.18 19.04 0.15
CA PRO A 218 12.00 20.28 -0.60
C PRO A 218 10.67 20.40 -1.37
N TYR A 219 9.89 19.31 -1.49
CA TYR A 219 8.63 19.26 -2.25
C TYR A 219 7.45 19.42 -1.31
N LYS A 220 6.54 20.36 -1.61
CA LYS A 220 5.47 20.78 -0.68
C LYS A 220 4.32 19.77 -0.56
N ASN A 221 4.04 19.01 -1.63
CA ASN A 221 2.85 18.16 -1.75
C ASN A 221 3.25 16.69 -1.92
N VAL A 222 3.86 16.13 -0.90
CA VAL A 222 4.30 14.72 -0.86
C VAL A 222 3.46 13.93 0.12
N VAL A 223 3.09 12.70 -0.23
CA VAL A 223 2.51 11.71 0.66
C VAL A 223 3.17 10.35 0.41
N VAL A 224 3.38 9.56 1.45
CA VAL A 224 3.95 8.21 1.37
C VAL A 224 2.92 7.18 1.80
N PHE A 225 2.72 6.14 0.98
CA PHE A 225 1.92 4.96 1.32
C PHE A 225 2.84 3.74 1.41
N TYR A 226 2.63 2.90 2.44
CA TYR A 226 3.48 1.73 2.68
C TYR A 226 2.69 0.55 3.24
N GLY A 227 3.32 -0.63 3.29
CA GLY A 227 2.77 -1.89 3.82
C GLY A 227 3.56 -2.41 5.02
N HIS A 228 4.02 -3.68 4.96
CA HIS A 228 4.98 -4.33 5.85
C HIS A 228 4.56 -4.53 7.30
N ILE A 229 3.94 -3.54 7.91
CA ILE A 229 3.58 -3.58 9.34
C ILE A 229 2.20 -4.18 9.61
N HIS A 230 1.46 -4.52 8.55
CA HIS A 230 0.14 -5.18 8.56
C HIS A 230 -0.92 -4.48 9.42
N GLN A 231 -0.82 -3.17 9.59
CA GLN A 231 -1.77 -2.38 10.38
C GLN A 231 -1.86 -0.95 9.84
N VAL A 232 -2.99 -0.31 10.09
CA VAL A 232 -3.13 1.12 9.83
C VAL A 232 -2.25 1.88 10.79
N HIS A 233 -1.34 2.67 10.24
CA HIS A 233 -0.46 3.54 11.00
C HIS A 233 -0.27 4.85 10.23
N ASN A 234 -0.25 5.97 10.96
CA ASN A 234 -0.08 7.29 10.39
C ASN A 234 1.05 8.00 11.12
N GLN A 235 2.01 8.52 10.38
CA GLN A 235 3.20 9.21 10.88
C GLN A 235 3.49 10.45 10.04
N MET A 236 4.03 11.49 10.66
CA MET A 236 4.55 12.67 9.96
C MET A 236 6.08 12.69 10.06
N THR A 237 6.76 12.95 8.95
CA THR A 237 8.17 13.34 8.93
C THR A 237 8.27 14.74 8.33
N GLY A 238 8.44 15.75 9.20
CA GLY A 238 8.23 17.14 8.80
C GLY A 238 6.78 17.37 8.35
N HIS A 239 6.60 17.82 7.11
CA HIS A 239 5.27 18.02 6.50
C HIS A 239 4.79 16.82 5.67
N ILE A 240 5.58 15.76 5.55
CA ILE A 240 5.27 14.59 4.73
C ILE A 240 4.47 13.58 5.55
N PRO A 241 3.18 13.30 5.22
CA PRO A 241 2.42 12.23 5.84
C PRO A 241 2.81 10.87 5.27
N HIS A 242 2.89 9.86 6.15
CA HIS A 242 3.11 8.46 5.83
C HIS A 242 1.94 7.63 6.33
N HIS A 243 1.40 6.76 5.49
CA HIS A 243 0.20 5.96 5.77
C HIS A 243 0.43 4.48 5.46
N ALA A 244 0.47 3.63 6.49
CA ALA A 244 0.51 2.18 6.33
C ALA A 244 -0.88 1.58 6.14
N ALA A 245 -0.96 0.54 5.31
CA ALA A 245 -2.17 -0.25 5.09
C ALA A 245 -2.24 -1.48 6.00
N HIS A 246 -3.46 -2.02 6.19
CA HIS A 246 -3.63 -3.38 6.67
C HIS A 246 -3.01 -4.39 5.72
N GLY A 247 -2.50 -5.49 6.28
CA GLY A 247 -2.17 -6.69 5.51
C GLY A 247 -3.43 -7.50 5.16
N LEU A 248 -3.28 -8.38 4.16
CA LEU A 248 -4.35 -9.29 3.75
C LEU A 248 -4.17 -10.72 4.26
N MET A 249 -3.00 -11.07 4.82
CA MET A 249 -2.78 -12.42 5.31
C MET A 249 -2.99 -12.56 6.81
N TYR A 250 -2.38 -11.70 7.61
CA TYR A 250 -2.48 -11.68 9.06
C TYR A 250 -2.21 -10.29 9.62
N PRO A 251 -2.81 -9.92 10.76
CA PRO A 251 -2.43 -8.69 11.46
C PRO A 251 -1.18 -8.91 12.31
N LEU A 252 -0.43 -7.84 12.53
CA LEU A 252 0.68 -7.79 13.48
C LEU A 252 0.31 -6.92 14.69
N PRO A 253 0.94 -7.14 15.87
CA PRO A 253 0.67 -6.36 17.07
C PRO A 253 1.18 -4.92 16.94
N ALA A 254 0.73 -4.05 17.85
CA ALA A 254 1.22 -2.66 17.90
C ALA A 254 2.75 -2.61 18.04
N PRO A 255 3.41 -1.58 17.49
CA PRO A 255 4.87 -1.47 17.53
C PRO A 255 5.40 -1.64 18.97
N LEU A 256 6.39 -2.52 19.13
CA LEU A 256 7.10 -2.77 20.39
C LEU A 256 6.20 -3.19 21.58
N SER A 257 4.94 -3.58 21.34
CA SER A 257 4.02 -4.03 22.38
C SER A 257 4.39 -5.39 22.98
N GLN A 258 5.32 -6.10 22.36
CA GLN A 258 5.87 -7.39 22.82
C GLN A 258 7.34 -7.52 22.39
N PRO A 259 8.11 -8.47 22.96
CA PRO A 259 9.56 -8.56 22.69
C PRO A 259 9.93 -8.87 21.23
N LYS A 260 9.05 -9.57 20.48
CA LYS A 260 9.28 -9.93 19.07
C LYS A 260 8.00 -9.76 18.29
N LYS A 261 8.09 -9.30 17.03
CA LYS A 261 6.93 -9.30 16.13
C LYS A 261 6.50 -10.76 15.87
N ALA A 262 5.21 -11.01 16.03
CA ALA A 262 4.61 -12.30 15.68
C ALA A 262 3.18 -12.07 15.17
N PRO A 263 2.71 -12.83 14.16
CA PRO A 263 1.34 -12.73 13.70
C PRO A 263 0.34 -12.92 14.84
N VAL A 264 -0.73 -12.12 14.83
CA VAL A 264 -1.82 -12.28 15.78
C VAL A 264 -2.59 -13.56 15.43
N PRO A 265 -2.85 -14.45 16.41
CA PRO A 265 -3.59 -15.67 16.16
C PRO A 265 -5.00 -15.42 15.61
N TRP A 266 -5.48 -16.35 14.79
CA TRP A 266 -6.83 -16.32 14.26
C TRP A 266 -7.88 -16.38 15.36
N ASP A 267 -8.87 -15.48 15.26
CA ASP A 267 -10.05 -15.48 16.13
C ASP A 267 -11.27 -15.93 15.33
N PRO A 268 -11.84 -17.13 15.58
CA PRO A 268 -13.04 -17.60 14.90
C PRO A 268 -14.28 -16.73 15.15
N ALA A 269 -14.32 -16.00 16.27
CA ALA A 269 -15.41 -15.09 16.59
C ALA A 269 -15.34 -13.78 15.81
N ALA A 270 -14.14 -13.40 15.37
CA ALA A 270 -13.89 -12.20 14.59
C ALA A 270 -12.95 -12.49 13.41
N PRO A 271 -13.34 -13.40 12.49
CA PRO A 271 -12.52 -13.74 11.34
C PRO A 271 -12.25 -12.50 10.50
N TYR A 272 -11.05 -12.40 9.95
CA TYR A 272 -10.56 -11.26 9.16
C TYR A 272 -10.46 -9.93 9.91
N LYS A 273 -10.56 -9.93 11.25
CA LYS A 273 -10.32 -8.72 12.06
C LYS A 273 -8.95 -8.14 11.76
N ASN A 274 -8.89 -6.84 11.49
CA ASN A 274 -7.68 -6.11 11.11
C ASN A 274 -7.03 -6.58 9.79
N LEU A 275 -7.77 -7.30 8.93
CA LEU A 275 -7.39 -7.55 7.56
C LEU A 275 -8.21 -6.67 6.63
N GLY A 276 -7.58 -6.06 5.65
CA GLY A 276 -8.28 -5.11 4.79
C GLY A 276 -7.44 -4.53 3.67
N PHE A 277 -8.08 -3.69 2.90
CA PHE A 277 -7.46 -2.85 1.89
C PHE A 277 -8.03 -1.43 2.00
N ARG A 278 -7.46 -0.49 1.28
CA ARG A 278 -7.94 0.90 1.32
C ARG A 278 -8.23 1.47 -0.03
N GLY A 279 -9.19 2.37 -0.07
CA GLY A 279 -9.44 3.27 -1.17
C GLY A 279 -8.85 4.65 -0.87
N ILE A 280 -8.24 5.27 -1.86
CA ILE A 280 -7.66 6.60 -1.77
C ILE A 280 -8.31 7.49 -2.83
N ASP A 281 -9.11 8.46 -2.39
CA ASP A 281 -9.65 9.53 -3.22
C ASP A 281 -8.67 10.68 -3.27
N ALA A 282 -8.08 10.90 -4.43
CA ALA A 282 -7.18 12.03 -4.66
C ALA A 282 -7.99 13.26 -5.09
N LYS A 283 -7.95 14.32 -4.28
CA LYS A 283 -8.53 15.64 -4.55
C LYS A 283 -7.46 16.53 -5.18
N VAL A 284 -7.33 16.41 -6.51
CA VAL A 284 -6.19 16.97 -7.25
C VAL A 284 -6.03 18.47 -7.03
N LEU A 285 -7.09 19.26 -7.00
CA LEU A 285 -6.99 20.72 -6.81
C LEU A 285 -6.55 21.14 -5.39
N LYS A 286 -6.79 20.28 -4.39
CA LYS A 286 -6.48 20.57 -2.98
C LYS A 286 -5.20 19.91 -2.49
N ALA A 287 -4.58 19.07 -3.32
CA ALA A 287 -3.48 18.18 -2.92
C ALA A 287 -3.84 17.28 -1.71
N ASP A 288 -5.13 16.96 -1.55
CA ASP A 288 -5.66 16.17 -0.44
C ASP A 288 -5.96 14.74 -0.86
N TYR A 289 -5.77 13.82 0.08
CA TYR A 289 -6.11 12.41 -0.08
C TYR A 289 -7.09 11.99 1.03
N VAL A 290 -8.26 11.47 0.62
CA VAL A 290 -9.22 10.90 1.55
C VAL A 290 -9.05 9.38 1.54
N ILE A 291 -8.62 8.82 2.67
CA ILE A 291 -8.36 7.40 2.83
C ILE A 291 -9.56 6.74 3.48
N THR A 292 -10.06 5.66 2.86
CA THR A 292 -11.15 4.83 3.38
C THR A 292 -10.66 3.41 3.53
N GLU A 293 -10.73 2.85 4.75
CA GLU A 293 -10.37 1.47 5.02
C GLU A 293 -11.55 0.54 4.73
N PHE A 294 -11.28 -0.55 4.02
CA PHE A 294 -12.24 -1.60 3.70
C PHE A 294 -11.82 -2.91 4.38
N PRO A 295 -12.48 -3.31 5.46
CA PRO A 295 -12.19 -4.60 6.08
C PRO A 295 -12.59 -5.75 5.15
N VAL A 296 -11.80 -6.83 5.17
CA VAL A 296 -12.19 -8.09 4.49
C VAL A 296 -13.46 -8.62 5.15
N LYS A 297 -14.47 -8.94 4.34
CA LYS A 297 -15.74 -9.47 4.79
C LYS A 297 -15.80 -10.99 4.62
N LYS A 298 -16.46 -11.64 5.56
CA LYS A 298 -16.89 -13.03 5.39
C LYS A 298 -17.84 -13.05 4.19
N GLY A 299 -17.53 -13.81 3.15
CA GLY A 299 -18.42 -13.97 2.00
C GLY A 299 -19.72 -14.63 2.38
#